data_8d6cae3b66a22b323efa41e88f28b3fc
#
_entry.id   8d6cae3b66a22b323efa41e88f28b3fc
#
_cell.length_a   1.000
_cell.length_b   1.000
_cell.length_c   1.000
_cell.angle_alpha   90.00
_cell.angle_beta   90.00
_cell.angle_gamma   90.00
#
_symmetry.space_group_name_H-M   'P 1'
#
loop_
_entity.id
_entity.type
_entity.pdbx_description
1 polymer ?
#
loop_
_entity_poly.entity_id
_entity_poly.type
_entity_poly.pdbx_seq_one_letter_code
_entity_poly.pdbx_strand_id
1 'polypeptide(L)'
;MCLMFTMFYTQMRRVLVEREIKNLQTTFDQAVDDVNTELALHQSMSDYLAFDQTIVQIVKAEDKNSFEAYERMVKEFDPMMDSLSYFYPEIRQSTVYVRDFVIPHGTYLRPAREMENDEWTAPADNDVHWYADMDQGTVTLVRSMPLIDDGKGGFLYISMDYSKIFGSMELAVNEDYGVFVYNEDKEVLYENQKMTRNAKYQMEFSDFQKIQKKEKQNTANYILLEKEIE
;
A
#
# COMPACT_ATOMS: atom_id res chain seq x y z
N MET A 1 11.18 44.21 35.81
CA MET A 1 10.02 43.26 35.70
C MET A 1 9.77 42.76 34.28
N CYS A 2 9.77 43.61 33.24
CA CYS A 2 9.55 43.17 31.82
C CYS A 2 10.53 42.13 31.32
N LEU A 3 11.84 42.24 31.60
CA LEU A 3 12.86 41.29 31.13
C LEU A 3 12.66 39.84 31.65
N MET A 4 12.23 39.70 32.90
CA MET A 4 11.93 38.38 33.47
C MET A 4 10.70 37.72 32.80
N PHE A 5 9.69 38.50 32.48
CA PHE A 5 8.46 38.05 31.83
C PHE A 5 8.74 37.60 30.38
N THR A 6 9.54 38.34 29.63
CA THR A 6 9.95 37.96 28.26
C THR A 6 10.81 36.71 28.25
N MET A 7 11.72 36.55 29.20
CA MET A 7 12.56 35.37 29.33
C MET A 7 11.73 34.13 29.68
N PHE A 8 10.79 34.25 30.62
CA PHE A 8 9.87 33.17 30.98
C PHE A 8 8.93 32.78 29.80
N TYR A 9 8.39 33.77 29.10
CA TYR A 9 7.54 33.54 27.92
C TYR A 9 8.28 32.83 26.79
N THR A 10 9.51 33.27 26.48
CA THR A 10 10.33 32.61 25.42
C THR A 10 10.71 31.19 25.80
N GLN A 11 11.05 30.96 27.08
CA GLN A 11 11.37 29.61 27.56
C GLN A 11 10.14 28.68 27.55
N MET A 12 8.98 29.19 27.99
CA MET A 12 7.72 28.42 27.96
C MET A 12 7.28 28.09 26.53
N ARG A 13 7.38 29.05 25.61
CA ARG A 13 7.10 28.84 24.18
C ARG A 13 8.01 27.76 23.59
N ARG A 14 9.30 27.80 23.91
CA ARG A 14 10.25 26.79 23.43
C ARG A 14 9.90 25.39 23.91
N VAL A 15 9.60 25.23 25.20
CA VAL A 15 9.21 23.94 25.77
C VAL A 15 7.91 23.41 25.14
N LEU A 16 6.92 24.29 24.90
CA LEU A 16 5.68 23.89 24.23
C LEU A 16 5.92 23.42 22.80
N VAL A 17 6.73 24.16 22.03
CA VAL A 17 7.07 23.78 20.65
C VAL A 17 7.84 22.45 20.61
N GLU A 18 8.86 22.29 21.46
CA GLU A 18 9.62 21.04 21.55
C GLU A 18 8.72 19.84 21.92
N ARG A 19 7.76 20.03 22.82
CA ARG A 19 6.78 19.01 23.19
C ARG A 19 5.85 18.66 22.01
N GLU A 20 5.37 19.68 21.29
CA GLU A 20 4.50 19.48 20.12
C GLU A 20 5.21 18.71 19.02
N ILE A 21 6.47 19.09 18.70
CA ILE A 21 7.31 18.38 17.72
C ILE A 21 7.47 16.91 18.12
N LYS A 22 7.77 16.65 19.40
CA LYS A 22 7.93 15.28 19.89
C LYS A 22 6.65 14.47 19.81
N ASN A 23 5.51 15.07 20.14
CA ASN A 23 4.21 14.40 20.02
C ASN A 23 3.89 14.08 18.56
N LEU A 24 4.10 15.04 17.65
CA LEU A 24 3.91 14.85 16.22
C LEU A 24 4.79 13.73 15.69
N GLN A 25 6.07 13.71 16.05
CA GLN A 25 7.01 12.66 15.64
C GLN A 25 6.53 11.29 16.13
N THR A 26 6.09 11.19 17.38
CA THR A 26 5.55 9.93 17.93
C THR A 26 4.32 9.45 17.17
N THR A 27 3.38 10.36 16.86
CA THR A 27 2.17 10.02 16.12
C THR A 27 2.51 9.59 14.68
N PHE A 28 3.45 10.29 14.05
CA PHE A 28 3.92 9.96 12.70
C PHE A 28 4.62 8.59 12.67
N ASP A 29 5.52 8.33 13.63
CA ASP A 29 6.20 7.04 13.75
C ASP A 29 5.21 5.89 13.93
N GLN A 30 4.19 6.07 14.77
CA GLN A 30 3.12 5.09 14.95
C GLN A 30 2.34 4.85 13.65
N ALA A 31 1.97 5.91 12.93
CA ALA A 31 1.25 5.78 11.67
C ALA A 31 2.07 5.02 10.60
N VAL A 32 3.39 5.26 10.53
CA VAL A 32 4.27 4.51 9.64
C VAL A 32 4.37 3.03 10.05
N ASP A 33 4.55 2.76 11.34
CA ASP A 33 4.63 1.38 11.85
C ASP A 33 3.32 0.60 11.61
N ASP A 34 2.16 1.27 11.69
CA ASP A 34 0.86 0.69 11.36
C ASP A 34 0.78 0.34 9.87
N VAL A 35 1.18 1.25 8.97
CA VAL A 35 1.21 0.97 7.52
C VAL A 35 2.14 -0.18 7.21
N ASN A 36 3.35 -0.21 7.78
CA ASN A 36 4.28 -1.34 7.62
C ASN A 36 3.65 -2.67 8.06
N THR A 37 2.92 -2.65 9.16
CA THR A 37 2.23 -3.85 9.67
C THR A 37 1.17 -4.34 8.69
N GLU A 38 0.37 -3.43 8.13
CA GLU A 38 -0.66 -3.76 7.14
C GLU A 38 -0.02 -4.31 5.84
N LEU A 39 1.01 -3.66 5.32
CA LEU A 39 1.71 -4.14 4.13
C LEU A 39 2.34 -5.52 4.35
N ALA A 40 3.03 -5.72 5.46
CA ALA A 40 3.63 -7.01 5.83
C ALA A 40 2.58 -8.13 5.99
N LEU A 41 1.40 -7.81 6.54
CA LEU A 41 0.29 -8.74 6.65
C LEU A 41 -0.18 -9.22 5.28
N HIS A 42 -0.42 -8.30 4.35
CA HIS A 42 -0.87 -8.62 2.99
C HIS A 42 0.21 -9.31 2.17
N GLN A 43 1.47 -8.95 2.39
CA GLN A 43 2.60 -9.66 1.78
C GLN A 43 2.66 -11.12 2.26
N SER A 44 2.55 -11.35 3.57
CA SER A 44 2.53 -12.71 4.14
C SER A 44 1.35 -13.54 3.63
N MET A 45 0.18 -12.91 3.46
CA MET A 45 -1.00 -13.53 2.86
C MET A 45 -0.73 -13.89 1.39
N SER A 46 -0.11 -13.00 0.63
CA SER A 46 0.26 -13.26 -0.77
C SER A 46 1.27 -14.40 -0.89
N ASP A 47 2.22 -14.50 0.06
CA ASP A 47 3.15 -15.61 0.16
C ASP A 47 2.40 -16.94 0.34
N TYR A 48 1.49 -16.97 1.30
CA TYR A 48 0.68 -18.17 1.55
C TYR A 48 -0.05 -18.61 0.28
N LEU A 49 -0.74 -17.70 -0.42
CA LEU A 49 -1.50 -18.02 -1.62
C LEU A 49 -0.61 -18.43 -2.80
N ALA A 50 0.50 -17.75 -3.01
CA ALA A 50 1.42 -18.03 -4.11
C ALA A 50 2.05 -19.42 -4.03
N PHE A 51 2.19 -19.96 -2.81
CA PHE A 51 2.74 -21.29 -2.54
C PHE A 51 1.68 -22.34 -2.21
N ASP A 52 0.39 -21.97 -2.21
CA ASP A 52 -0.68 -22.93 -1.91
C ASP A 52 -0.80 -24.02 -2.98
N GLN A 53 -0.74 -25.27 -2.54
CA GLN A 53 -0.74 -26.42 -3.42
C GLN A 53 -2.08 -26.62 -4.16
N THR A 54 -3.18 -26.20 -3.56
CA THR A 54 -4.50 -26.28 -4.18
C THR A 54 -4.59 -25.38 -5.39
N ILE A 55 -4.13 -24.12 -5.26
CA ILE A 55 -4.05 -23.15 -6.37
C ILE A 55 -3.15 -23.70 -7.48
N VAL A 56 -1.96 -24.16 -7.10
CA VAL A 56 -0.97 -24.72 -8.05
C VAL A 56 -1.55 -25.90 -8.83
N GLN A 57 -2.21 -26.83 -8.14
CA GLN A 57 -2.82 -28.01 -8.79
C GLN A 57 -3.97 -27.64 -9.73
N ILE A 58 -4.80 -26.66 -9.35
CA ILE A 58 -5.90 -26.20 -10.19
C ILE A 58 -5.36 -25.55 -11.46
N VAL A 59 -4.33 -24.70 -11.34
CA VAL A 59 -3.74 -24.02 -12.48
C VAL A 59 -2.96 -24.95 -13.39
N LYS A 60 -2.26 -25.95 -12.85
CA LYS A 60 -1.48 -26.96 -13.60
C LYS A 60 -2.30 -28.11 -14.15
N ALA A 61 -3.58 -28.25 -13.78
CA ALA A 61 -4.40 -29.39 -14.21
C ALA A 61 -4.38 -29.55 -15.74
N GLU A 62 -3.98 -30.72 -16.21
CA GLU A 62 -3.91 -31.02 -17.65
C GLU A 62 -5.31 -31.05 -18.27
N ASP A 63 -6.29 -31.61 -17.56
CA ASP A 63 -7.69 -31.66 -17.98
C ASP A 63 -8.52 -30.60 -17.25
N LYS A 64 -8.34 -29.34 -17.68
CA LYS A 64 -9.04 -28.18 -17.13
C LYS A 64 -10.57 -28.19 -17.41
N ASN A 65 -11.02 -29.07 -18.30
CA ASN A 65 -12.45 -29.19 -18.67
C ASN A 65 -13.17 -30.34 -17.95
N SER A 66 -12.46 -31.09 -17.09
CA SER A 66 -13.08 -32.21 -16.39
C SER A 66 -14.06 -31.75 -15.30
N PHE A 67 -15.05 -32.57 -15.06
CA PHE A 67 -15.96 -32.37 -13.94
C PHE A 67 -15.20 -32.33 -12.60
N GLU A 68 -14.14 -33.12 -12.48
CA GLU A 68 -13.30 -33.19 -11.28
C GLU A 68 -12.56 -31.86 -11.05
N ALA A 69 -12.05 -31.22 -12.12
CA ALA A 69 -11.41 -29.90 -12.01
C ALA A 69 -12.41 -28.84 -11.55
N TYR A 70 -13.62 -28.86 -12.11
CA TYR A 70 -14.69 -27.95 -11.68
C TYR A 70 -15.11 -28.21 -10.22
N GLU A 71 -15.28 -29.48 -9.84
CA GLU A 71 -15.63 -29.85 -8.45
C GLU A 71 -14.57 -29.37 -7.45
N ARG A 72 -13.31 -29.47 -7.79
CA ARG A 72 -12.19 -28.96 -6.97
C ARG A 72 -12.23 -27.43 -6.87
N MET A 73 -12.49 -26.73 -7.97
CA MET A 73 -12.65 -25.27 -7.92
C MET A 73 -13.75 -24.87 -6.93
N VAL A 74 -14.92 -25.46 -7.02
CA VAL A 74 -16.07 -25.10 -6.17
C VAL A 74 -15.88 -25.53 -4.72
N LYS A 75 -15.22 -26.67 -4.46
CA LYS A 75 -15.10 -27.20 -3.09
C LYS A 75 -13.88 -26.71 -2.32
N GLU A 76 -12.80 -26.37 -3.01
CA GLU A 76 -11.53 -26.05 -2.38
C GLU A 76 -11.10 -24.61 -2.68
N PHE A 77 -11.11 -24.20 -3.96
CA PHE A 77 -10.60 -22.90 -4.39
C PHE A 77 -11.55 -21.73 -4.04
N ASP A 78 -12.84 -21.85 -4.38
CA ASP A 78 -13.81 -20.80 -4.09
C ASP A 78 -13.89 -20.48 -2.58
N PRO A 79 -14.04 -21.48 -1.67
CA PRO A 79 -14.08 -21.19 -0.25
C PRO A 79 -12.79 -20.55 0.29
N MET A 80 -11.64 -20.91 -0.28
CA MET A 80 -10.37 -20.30 0.09
C MET A 80 -10.32 -18.83 -0.34
N MET A 81 -10.68 -18.51 -1.60
CA MET A 81 -10.70 -17.15 -2.12
C MET A 81 -11.79 -16.29 -1.45
N ASP A 82 -12.97 -16.86 -1.19
CA ASP A 82 -14.05 -16.20 -0.45
C ASP A 82 -13.62 -15.85 0.98
N SER A 83 -12.85 -16.72 1.62
CA SER A 83 -12.36 -16.50 2.98
C SER A 83 -11.47 -15.26 3.09
N LEU A 84 -10.73 -14.91 2.03
CA LEU A 84 -9.89 -13.70 2.02
C LEU A 84 -10.75 -12.45 2.21
N SER A 85 -11.80 -12.29 1.42
CA SER A 85 -12.70 -11.13 1.52
C SER A 85 -13.48 -11.11 2.85
N TYR A 86 -13.67 -12.27 3.48
CA TYR A 86 -14.31 -12.36 4.78
C TYR A 86 -13.39 -11.94 5.93
N PHE A 87 -12.15 -12.41 5.92
CA PHE A 87 -11.17 -12.08 6.97
C PHE A 87 -10.47 -10.73 6.76
N TYR A 88 -10.38 -10.28 5.52
CA TYR A 88 -9.73 -9.04 5.10
C TYR A 88 -10.71 -8.18 4.31
N PRO A 89 -11.61 -7.47 5.00
CA PRO A 89 -12.69 -6.69 4.36
C PRO A 89 -12.18 -5.50 3.52
N GLU A 90 -10.92 -5.15 3.64
CA GLU A 90 -10.21 -4.18 2.78
C GLU A 90 -9.94 -4.72 1.38
N ILE A 91 -9.91 -6.04 1.19
CA ILE A 91 -9.70 -6.66 -0.13
C ILE A 91 -10.94 -6.47 -0.98
N ARG A 92 -10.79 -5.73 -2.08
CA ARG A 92 -11.84 -5.52 -3.08
C ARG A 92 -11.86 -6.63 -4.12
N GLN A 93 -10.67 -7.14 -4.47
CA GLN A 93 -10.52 -8.20 -5.47
C GLN A 93 -9.27 -9.02 -5.17
N SER A 94 -9.39 -10.33 -5.32
CA SER A 94 -8.26 -11.26 -5.35
C SER A 94 -8.42 -12.16 -6.58
N THR A 95 -7.38 -12.22 -7.42
CA THR A 95 -7.43 -12.94 -8.70
C THR A 95 -6.11 -13.62 -8.99
N VAL A 96 -6.16 -14.86 -9.41
CA VAL A 96 -5.03 -15.57 -10.00
C VAL A 96 -5.11 -15.42 -11.51
N TYR A 97 -4.17 -14.68 -12.09
CA TYR A 97 -4.01 -14.54 -13.53
C TYR A 97 -3.00 -15.55 -14.05
N VAL A 98 -3.36 -16.29 -15.10
CA VAL A 98 -2.53 -17.36 -15.67
C VAL A 98 -2.16 -17.01 -17.10
N ARG A 99 -0.87 -17.07 -17.45
CA ARG A 99 -0.38 -16.77 -18.80
C ARG A 99 -0.73 -17.87 -19.80
N ASP A 100 -0.80 -19.11 -19.35
CA ASP A 100 -1.22 -20.24 -20.20
C ASP A 100 -2.75 -20.29 -20.32
N PHE A 101 -3.24 -21.24 -21.11
CA PHE A 101 -4.66 -21.45 -21.25
C PHE A 101 -5.31 -21.82 -19.90
N VAL A 102 -6.33 -21.07 -19.52
CA VAL A 102 -7.17 -21.35 -18.36
C VAL A 102 -8.63 -21.07 -18.71
N ILE A 103 -9.54 -21.85 -18.16
CA ILE A 103 -10.96 -21.54 -18.22
C ILE A 103 -11.25 -20.53 -17.13
N PRO A 104 -11.77 -19.34 -17.46
CA PRO A 104 -12.11 -18.35 -16.46
C PRO A 104 -13.10 -18.92 -15.43
N HIS A 105 -12.82 -18.68 -14.15
CA HIS A 105 -13.69 -19.09 -13.05
C HIS A 105 -14.02 -17.92 -12.15
N GLY A 106 -15.19 -17.35 -12.32
CA GLY A 106 -15.60 -16.14 -11.61
C GLY A 106 -14.62 -14.99 -11.76
N THR A 107 -14.35 -14.31 -10.66
CA THR A 107 -13.31 -13.27 -10.56
C THR A 107 -11.98 -13.84 -10.06
N TYR A 108 -11.94 -15.08 -9.59
CA TYR A 108 -10.80 -15.65 -8.89
C TYR A 108 -9.72 -16.23 -9.80
N LEU A 109 -10.11 -16.73 -10.98
CA LEU A 109 -9.16 -17.31 -11.95
C LEU A 109 -9.41 -16.75 -13.35
N ARG A 110 -8.42 -16.05 -13.92
CA ARG A 110 -8.55 -15.35 -15.19
C ARG A 110 -7.32 -15.55 -16.06
N PRO A 111 -7.47 -15.50 -17.40
CA PRO A 111 -6.33 -15.49 -18.30
C PRO A 111 -5.57 -14.15 -18.24
N ALA A 112 -4.24 -14.19 -18.10
CA ALA A 112 -3.41 -12.99 -18.00
C ALA A 112 -3.52 -12.06 -19.22
N ARG A 113 -3.88 -12.59 -20.39
CA ARG A 113 -4.10 -11.79 -21.61
C ARG A 113 -5.20 -10.74 -21.49
N GLU A 114 -6.06 -10.83 -20.47
CA GLU A 114 -7.07 -9.80 -20.22
C GLU A 114 -6.44 -8.50 -19.69
N MET A 115 -5.21 -8.58 -19.20
CA MET A 115 -4.49 -7.49 -18.53
C MET A 115 -3.13 -7.20 -19.22
N GLU A 116 -2.94 -7.64 -20.48
CA GLU A 116 -1.64 -7.51 -21.18
C GLU A 116 -1.14 -6.06 -21.36
N ASN A 117 -2.02 -5.08 -21.25
CA ASN A 117 -1.67 -3.67 -21.40
C ASN A 117 -1.41 -2.96 -20.06
N ASP A 118 -1.56 -3.66 -18.95
CA ASP A 118 -1.38 -3.07 -17.63
C ASP A 118 0.11 -3.16 -17.23
N GLU A 119 0.65 -2.06 -16.70
CA GLU A 119 2.06 -1.95 -16.31
C GLU A 119 2.48 -3.03 -15.32
N TRP A 120 1.57 -3.44 -14.44
CA TRP A 120 1.82 -4.46 -13.44
C TRP A 120 1.95 -5.90 -13.97
N THR A 121 1.66 -6.14 -15.25
CA THR A 121 1.86 -7.47 -15.87
C THR A 121 3.30 -7.77 -16.25
N ALA A 122 4.18 -6.78 -16.16
CA ALA A 122 5.56 -6.84 -16.61
C ALA A 122 6.58 -7.52 -15.67
N PRO A 123 6.42 -7.57 -14.33
CA PRO A 123 7.47 -8.10 -13.46
C PRO A 123 7.73 -9.57 -13.75
N ALA A 124 8.97 -9.86 -14.10
CA ALA A 124 9.48 -11.23 -14.35
C ALA A 124 10.16 -11.82 -13.11
N ASP A 125 10.24 -11.07 -12.01
CA ASP A 125 10.86 -11.49 -10.77
C ASP A 125 9.86 -12.15 -9.81
N ASN A 126 10.38 -12.72 -8.72
CA ASN A 126 9.58 -13.36 -7.68
C ASN A 126 9.21 -12.40 -6.57
N ASP A 127 9.48 -11.12 -6.72
CA ASP A 127 9.23 -10.12 -5.70
C ASP A 127 7.78 -9.67 -5.69
N VAL A 128 7.40 -9.02 -4.62
CA VAL A 128 6.09 -8.39 -4.47
C VAL A 128 6.18 -6.97 -4.99
N HIS A 129 5.24 -6.60 -5.84
CA HIS A 129 5.15 -5.25 -6.39
C HIS A 129 3.87 -4.59 -5.92
N TRP A 130 3.99 -3.33 -5.52
CA TRP A 130 2.89 -2.52 -5.02
C TRP A 130 2.59 -1.40 -6.01
N TYR A 131 1.30 -1.24 -6.33
CA TYR A 131 0.79 -0.20 -7.20
C TYR A 131 -0.33 0.54 -6.49
N ALA A 132 -0.34 1.86 -6.58
CA ALA A 132 -1.42 2.67 -6.05
C ALA A 132 -2.16 3.39 -7.18
N ASP A 133 -3.47 3.31 -7.18
CA ASP A 133 -4.36 4.08 -8.04
C ASP A 133 -5.22 4.99 -7.17
N MET A 134 -4.82 6.26 -7.07
CA MET A 134 -5.52 7.24 -6.26
C MET A 134 -6.89 7.60 -6.82
N ASP A 135 -7.07 7.52 -8.14
CA ASP A 135 -8.35 7.85 -8.80
C ASP A 135 -9.40 6.78 -8.50
N GLN A 136 -9.00 5.52 -8.49
CA GLN A 136 -9.87 4.41 -8.12
C GLN A 136 -9.91 4.14 -6.60
N GLY A 137 -9.01 4.75 -5.84
CA GLY A 137 -8.88 4.56 -4.41
C GLY A 137 -8.46 3.13 -4.05
N THR A 138 -7.49 2.58 -4.79
CA THR A 138 -6.99 1.22 -4.60
C THR A 138 -5.47 1.16 -4.44
N VAL A 139 -5.02 0.23 -3.61
CA VAL A 139 -3.64 -0.26 -3.57
C VAL A 139 -3.65 -1.71 -4.03
N THR A 140 -2.77 -2.04 -4.94
CA THR A 140 -2.70 -3.37 -5.55
C THR A 140 -1.36 -4.02 -5.26
N LEU A 141 -1.40 -5.22 -4.73
CA LEU A 141 -0.28 -6.12 -4.60
C LEU A 141 -0.28 -7.09 -5.78
N VAL A 142 0.83 -7.17 -6.50
CA VAL A 142 1.04 -8.16 -7.56
C VAL A 142 2.25 -9.01 -7.22
N ARG A 143 2.09 -10.32 -7.36
CA ARG A 143 3.16 -11.28 -7.09
C ARG A 143 3.18 -12.38 -8.14
N SER A 144 4.37 -12.74 -8.60
CA SER A 144 4.56 -13.94 -9.42
C SER A 144 4.27 -15.21 -8.62
N MET A 145 3.72 -16.23 -9.29
CA MET A 145 3.43 -17.53 -8.70
C MET A 145 4.50 -18.55 -9.14
N PRO A 146 5.61 -18.70 -8.39
CA PRO A 146 6.79 -19.45 -8.85
C PRO A 146 6.54 -20.95 -9.05
N LEU A 147 5.58 -21.52 -8.32
CA LEU A 147 5.25 -22.95 -8.45
C LEU A 147 4.45 -23.26 -9.73
N ILE A 148 3.95 -22.24 -10.43
CA ILE A 148 3.25 -22.39 -11.71
C ILE A 148 4.22 -22.28 -12.88
N ASP A 149 5.48 -21.96 -12.60
CA ASP A 149 6.48 -21.59 -13.58
C ASP A 149 7.15 -22.79 -14.28
N ASP A 150 6.72 -23.05 -15.52
CA ASP A 150 7.54 -23.64 -16.58
C ASP A 150 7.85 -22.57 -17.66
N GLY A 151 8.09 -21.31 -17.26
CA GLY A 151 8.24 -20.15 -18.16
C GLY A 151 6.92 -19.57 -18.66
N LYS A 152 5.80 -20.06 -18.18
CA LYS A 152 4.45 -19.65 -18.59
C LYS A 152 3.67 -18.93 -17.50
N GLY A 153 4.22 -18.86 -16.32
CA GLY A 153 3.86 -18.10 -15.12
C GLY A 153 2.42 -17.67 -14.89
N GLY A 154 2.10 -17.44 -13.64
CA GLY A 154 0.87 -16.78 -13.19
C GLY A 154 1.21 -15.61 -12.28
N PHE A 155 0.24 -14.78 -12.03
CA PHE A 155 0.29 -13.70 -11.09
C PHE A 155 -0.84 -13.83 -10.09
N LEU A 156 -0.53 -13.60 -8.84
CA LEU A 156 -1.53 -13.28 -7.83
C LEU A 156 -1.70 -11.76 -7.83
N TYR A 157 -2.93 -11.31 -8.02
CA TYR A 157 -3.35 -9.91 -8.02
C TYR A 157 -4.31 -9.70 -6.86
N ILE A 158 -3.98 -8.80 -5.95
CA ILE A 158 -4.82 -8.46 -4.79
C ILE A 158 -5.00 -6.95 -4.77
N SER A 159 -6.21 -6.48 -5.03
CA SER A 159 -6.57 -5.06 -4.96
C SER A 159 -7.31 -4.78 -3.65
N MET A 160 -6.89 -3.76 -2.95
CA MET A 160 -7.34 -3.39 -1.62
C MET A 160 -7.83 -1.95 -1.58
N ASP A 161 -8.66 -1.65 -0.59
CA ASP A 161 -9.10 -0.29 -0.33
C ASP A 161 -7.93 0.55 0.20
N TYR A 162 -7.56 1.55 -0.57
CA TYR A 162 -6.52 2.50 -0.27
C TYR A 162 -6.68 3.17 1.11
N SER A 163 -7.92 3.55 1.48
CA SER A 163 -8.19 4.22 2.74
C SER A 163 -7.99 3.30 3.95
N LYS A 164 -7.98 1.99 3.75
CA LYS A 164 -7.72 1.03 4.82
C LYS A 164 -6.22 0.83 5.02
N ILE A 165 -5.46 0.72 3.95
CA ILE A 165 -4.00 0.56 4.02
C ILE A 165 -3.35 1.80 4.63
N PHE A 166 -3.73 3.00 4.16
CA PHE A 166 -3.16 4.27 4.64
C PHE A 166 -4.00 4.96 5.71
N GLY A 167 -5.00 4.26 6.29
CA GLY A 167 -5.93 4.88 7.26
C GLY A 167 -5.25 5.46 8.50
N SER A 168 -4.17 4.84 8.98
CA SER A 168 -3.38 5.34 10.10
C SER A 168 -2.68 6.67 9.79
N MET A 169 -2.36 6.94 8.52
CA MET A 169 -1.78 8.22 8.10
C MET A 169 -2.75 9.38 8.29
N GLU A 170 -4.07 9.14 8.32
CA GLU A 170 -5.05 10.18 8.67
C GLU A 170 -4.87 10.70 10.10
N LEU A 171 -4.34 9.88 11.02
CA LEU A 171 -4.06 10.28 12.39
C LEU A 171 -2.87 11.26 12.48
N ALA A 172 -1.93 11.15 11.55
CA ALA A 172 -0.79 12.05 11.42
C ALA A 172 -1.17 13.38 10.75
N VAL A 173 -2.36 13.47 10.14
CA VAL A 173 -2.87 14.66 9.45
C VAL A 173 -3.87 15.38 10.34
N ASN A 174 -3.75 16.70 10.44
CA ASN A 174 -4.73 17.56 11.10
C ASN A 174 -4.84 18.91 10.36
N GLU A 175 -5.46 19.89 10.99
CA GLU A 175 -5.61 21.22 10.42
C GLU A 175 -4.29 21.96 10.16
N ASP A 176 -3.17 21.48 10.71
CA ASP A 176 -1.84 22.09 10.64
C ASP A 176 -0.83 21.26 9.85
N TYR A 177 -1.08 19.96 9.62
CA TYR A 177 -0.13 19.02 9.03
C TYR A 177 -0.71 18.29 7.82
N GLY A 178 0.14 18.00 6.85
CA GLY A 178 -0.16 17.13 5.71
C GLY A 178 0.89 16.02 5.59
N VAL A 179 0.57 14.96 4.84
CA VAL A 179 1.43 13.81 4.61
C VAL A 179 1.44 13.44 3.13
N PHE A 180 2.62 13.04 2.66
CA PHE A 180 2.83 12.35 1.38
C PHE A 180 3.49 11.00 1.65
N VAL A 181 3.03 9.96 0.96
CA VAL A 181 3.74 8.70 0.81
C VAL A 181 4.12 8.56 -0.66
N TYR A 182 5.34 8.19 -0.94
CA TYR A 182 5.86 8.05 -2.31
C TYR A 182 6.87 6.92 -2.39
N ASN A 183 6.98 6.30 -3.58
CA ASN A 183 7.94 5.24 -3.84
C ASN A 183 9.34 5.80 -4.17
N GLU A 184 10.30 4.92 -4.45
CA GLU A 184 11.68 5.29 -4.82
C GLU A 184 11.72 6.11 -6.11
N ASP A 185 10.82 5.86 -7.06
CA ASP A 185 10.68 6.58 -8.33
C ASP A 185 10.03 7.96 -8.17
N LYS A 186 9.66 8.32 -6.93
CA LYS A 186 9.01 9.58 -6.58
C LYS A 186 7.57 9.71 -7.11
N GLU A 187 6.91 8.59 -7.35
CA GLU A 187 5.48 8.56 -7.61
C GLU A 187 4.72 8.61 -6.30
N VAL A 188 3.71 9.49 -6.22
CA VAL A 188 2.91 9.65 -5.01
C VAL A 188 1.94 8.48 -4.88
N LEU A 189 2.07 7.74 -3.78
CA LEU A 189 1.20 6.61 -3.43
C LEU A 189 0.05 7.04 -2.52
N TYR A 190 0.27 8.06 -1.69
CA TYR A 190 -0.74 8.63 -0.80
C TYR A 190 -0.50 10.11 -0.58
N GLU A 191 -1.57 10.88 -0.58
CA GLU A 191 -1.54 12.30 -0.24
C GLU A 191 -2.76 12.64 0.63
N ASN A 192 -2.50 13.36 1.71
CA ASN A 192 -3.54 13.96 2.51
C ASN A 192 -3.07 15.30 3.08
N GLN A 193 -3.70 16.37 2.66
CA GLN A 193 -3.38 17.74 3.05
C GLN A 193 -4.64 18.48 3.51
N LYS A 194 -5.35 17.95 4.52
CA LYS A 194 -6.52 18.61 5.14
C LYS A 194 -6.14 19.82 6.02
N MET A 195 -5.13 20.59 5.63
CA MET A 195 -4.54 21.71 6.39
C MET A 195 -5.43 22.95 6.35
N THR A 196 -6.58 22.92 7.02
CA THR A 196 -7.55 24.03 6.98
C THR A 196 -7.04 25.32 7.64
N ARG A 197 -6.25 25.22 8.71
CA ARG A 197 -5.62 26.39 9.38
C ARG A 197 -4.44 26.95 8.60
N ASN A 198 -3.73 26.08 7.92
CA ASN A 198 -2.50 26.39 7.21
C ASN A 198 -2.63 26.13 5.70
N ALA A 199 -3.83 26.33 5.13
CA ALA A 199 -4.13 26.09 3.71
C ALA A 199 -3.12 26.77 2.73
N LYS A 200 -2.52 27.90 3.15
CA LYS A 200 -1.46 28.58 2.39
C LYS A 200 -0.16 27.78 2.27
N TYR A 201 0.00 26.70 3.03
CA TYR A 201 1.16 25.81 3.00
C TYR A 201 0.84 24.47 2.32
N GLN A 202 -0.41 24.26 1.88
CA GLN A 202 -0.70 23.17 0.95
C GLN A 202 0.13 23.36 -0.31
N MET A 203 0.70 22.28 -0.81
CA MET A 203 1.63 22.35 -1.93
C MET A 203 1.54 21.11 -2.80
N GLU A 204 1.91 21.27 -4.05
CA GLU A 204 2.13 20.14 -4.95
C GLU A 204 3.36 19.34 -4.49
N PHE A 205 3.35 18.02 -4.73
CA PHE A 205 4.47 17.15 -4.36
C PHE A 205 5.81 17.61 -4.97
N SER A 206 5.78 18.15 -6.18
CA SER A 206 6.97 18.74 -6.83
C SER A 206 7.60 19.90 -6.05
N ASP A 207 6.77 20.68 -5.36
CA ASP A 207 7.25 21.79 -4.52
C ASP A 207 7.73 21.28 -3.16
N PHE A 208 7.08 20.25 -2.60
CA PHE A 208 7.55 19.51 -1.43
C PHE A 208 8.95 18.95 -1.65
N GLN A 209 9.24 18.32 -2.79
CA GLN A 209 10.57 17.83 -3.14
C GLN A 209 11.63 18.93 -3.22
N LYS A 210 11.25 20.14 -3.67
CA LYS A 210 12.16 21.30 -3.70
C LYS A 210 12.52 21.77 -2.29
N ILE A 211 11.55 21.71 -1.36
CA ILE A 211 11.76 22.05 0.06
C ILE A 211 12.68 21.02 0.70
N GLN A 212 12.39 19.73 0.54
CA GLN A 212 13.22 18.63 1.03
C GLN A 212 14.70 18.78 0.62
N LYS A 213 14.96 19.18 -0.62
CA LYS A 213 16.32 19.47 -1.11
C LYS A 213 16.94 20.71 -0.48
N LYS A 214 16.12 21.71 -0.07
CA LYS A 214 16.57 22.98 0.53
C LYS A 214 16.73 22.91 2.04
N GLU A 215 16.02 22.04 2.75
CA GLU A 215 16.07 21.94 4.22
C GLU A 215 17.41 21.44 4.77
N LYS A 216 18.25 20.86 3.93
CA LYS A 216 19.69 20.80 4.26
C LYS A 216 20.32 22.20 4.47
N GLN A 217 19.55 23.30 4.30
CA GLN A 217 19.98 24.70 4.35
C GLN A 217 19.06 25.61 5.20
N ASN A 218 18.50 25.14 6.32
CA ASN A 218 17.87 25.99 7.35
C ASN A 218 16.78 26.96 6.84
N THR A 219 15.53 26.52 6.69
CA THR A 219 14.37 27.42 6.51
C THR A 219 13.38 27.26 7.64
N ALA A 220 13.21 28.32 8.41
CA ALA A 220 12.56 28.38 9.73
C ALA A 220 11.02 28.21 9.76
N ASN A 221 10.36 27.76 8.70
CA ASN A 221 8.89 27.78 8.60
C ASN A 221 8.21 26.40 8.55
N TYR A 222 8.96 25.32 8.43
CA TYR A 222 8.42 23.96 8.32
C TYR A 222 9.17 23.01 9.23
N ILE A 223 8.47 21.99 9.72
CA ILE A 223 9.06 20.82 10.33
C ILE A 223 8.79 19.70 9.33
N LEU A 224 9.85 19.11 8.79
CA LEU A 224 9.80 17.97 7.92
C LEU A 224 10.16 16.72 8.74
N LEU A 225 9.27 15.73 8.75
CA LEU A 225 9.54 14.40 9.27
C LEU A 225 9.56 13.45 8.08
N GLU A 226 10.58 12.62 7.99
CA GLU A 226 10.75 11.64 6.95
C GLU A 226 11.06 10.29 7.59
N LYS A 227 10.36 9.24 7.17
CA LYS A 227 10.60 7.87 7.60
C LYS A 227 10.29 6.93 6.44
N GLU A 228 11.14 5.96 6.23
CA GLU A 228 10.96 4.91 5.24
C GLU A 228 9.89 3.92 5.71
N ILE A 229 9.10 3.44 4.76
CA ILE A 229 8.17 2.33 4.90
C ILE A 229 8.91 1.09 4.39
N GLU A 230 9.11 0.10 5.24
CA GLU A 230 9.87 -1.12 4.97
C GLU A 230 9.02 -2.20 4.27
#